data_d169c0ab4a4305361eb2c3d6efe981ab
#
_entry.id   d169c0ab4a4305361eb2c3d6efe981ab
#
_cell.length_a   1.000
_cell.length_b   1.000
_cell.length_c   1.000
_cell.angle_alpha   90.00
_cell.angle_beta   90.00
_cell.angle_gamma   90.00
#
_symmetry.space_group_name_H-M   'P 1'
#
loop_
_entity.id
_entity.type
_entity.pdbx_description
1 polymer ?
#
loop_
_entity_poly.entity_id
_entity_poly.type
_entity_poly.pdbx_seq_one_letter_code
_entity_poly.pdbx_strand_id
1 'polypeptide(L)'
;MRCAWATISELDQKYHDEEWGVPCFDDQKLFEILTLEVMQAGLSWSTILKKREGFRESFEQFEIHKVSQFTKENVETLLQNSKIIRHRQKIEATIQNAKIILQLQNQYGSFHEFLWSKFEHTPIINHWERMAEVPSSTPLTEQLCKEFKKMGFKFIGPTTLYSFLQASGIINDHLDSCPFKHK
;
A
#
# COMPACT_ATOMS: atom_id res chain seq x y z
N MET A 1 8.39 22.75 5.81
CA MET A 1 6.90 22.72 5.67
C MET A 1 6.49 21.31 5.31
N ARG A 2 5.43 20.70 5.89
CA ARG A 2 4.94 19.38 5.46
C ARG A 2 4.48 19.39 4.00
N CYS A 3 4.47 18.22 3.36
CA CYS A 3 3.83 18.05 2.06
C CYS A 3 2.35 18.46 2.14
N ALA A 4 1.85 19.19 1.14
CA ALA A 4 0.54 19.85 1.22
C ALA A 4 -0.64 18.90 1.52
N TRP A 5 -0.62 17.68 0.95
CA TRP A 5 -1.67 16.67 1.17
C TRP A 5 -1.78 16.22 2.64
N ALA A 6 -0.70 16.31 3.42
CA ALA A 6 -0.67 15.91 4.81
C ALA A 6 -1.38 16.89 5.75
N THR A 7 -1.80 18.05 5.26
CA THR A 7 -2.43 19.10 6.09
C THR A 7 -3.95 19.02 6.17
N ILE A 8 -4.56 17.99 5.54
CA ILE A 8 -6.02 17.83 5.44
C ILE A 8 -6.65 17.48 6.79
N SER A 9 -6.00 16.56 7.55
CA SER A 9 -6.48 16.15 8.88
C SER A 9 -5.31 15.74 9.78
N GLU A 10 -5.58 15.58 11.08
CA GLU A 10 -4.60 15.04 12.03
C GLU A 10 -4.15 13.61 11.67
N LEU A 11 -5.06 12.79 11.12
CA LEU A 11 -4.73 11.44 10.67
C LEU A 11 -3.77 11.47 9.46
N ASP A 12 -4.00 12.38 8.51
CA ASP A 12 -3.10 12.56 7.37
C ASP A 12 -1.73 13.05 7.83
N GLN A 13 -1.68 13.99 8.78
CA GLN A 13 -0.43 14.48 9.36
C GLN A 13 0.35 13.36 10.05
N LYS A 14 -0.31 12.61 10.92
CA LYS A 14 0.32 11.49 11.64
C LYS A 14 0.87 10.45 10.67
N TYR A 15 0.07 10.03 9.70
CA TYR A 15 0.50 9.08 8.68
C TYR A 15 1.72 9.58 7.89
N HIS A 16 1.69 10.83 7.44
CA HIS A 16 2.81 11.45 6.74
C HIS A 16 4.09 11.53 7.59
N ASP A 17 3.95 11.89 8.85
CA ASP A 17 5.10 12.15 9.74
C ASP A 17 5.74 10.86 10.24
N GLU A 18 4.96 9.78 10.37
CA GLU A 18 5.40 8.54 11.02
C GLU A 18 5.55 7.33 10.09
N GLU A 19 4.84 7.32 8.95
CA GLU A 19 4.77 6.12 8.11
C GLU A 19 5.18 6.36 6.65
N TRP A 20 4.65 7.39 6.00
CA TRP A 20 4.86 7.62 4.59
C TRP A 20 6.33 7.92 4.26
N GLY A 21 6.91 7.18 3.31
CA GLY A 21 8.32 7.32 2.95
C GLY A 21 9.30 6.66 3.93
N VAL A 22 8.80 6.01 5.00
CA VAL A 22 9.64 5.28 5.96
C VAL A 22 9.81 3.83 5.50
N PRO A 23 11.06 3.33 5.33
CA PRO A 23 11.30 1.95 4.90
C PRO A 23 10.61 0.91 5.78
N CYS A 24 9.80 0.05 5.16
CA CYS A 24 9.06 -1.00 5.81
C CYS A 24 9.59 -2.39 5.41
N PHE A 25 9.92 -3.23 6.40
CA PHE A 25 10.43 -4.59 6.23
C PHE A 25 9.54 -5.64 6.89
N ASP A 26 8.33 -5.28 7.31
CA ASP A 26 7.34 -6.17 7.91
C ASP A 26 6.29 -6.57 6.86
N ASP A 27 6.17 -7.86 6.60
CA ASP A 27 5.28 -8.40 5.56
C ASP A 27 3.80 -8.12 5.84
N GLN A 28 3.38 -8.20 7.10
CA GLN A 28 2.00 -7.93 7.50
C GLN A 28 1.65 -6.45 7.30
N LYS A 29 2.57 -5.57 7.66
CA LYS A 29 2.46 -4.13 7.43
C LYS A 29 2.46 -3.80 5.93
N LEU A 30 3.32 -4.42 5.14
CA LEU A 30 3.34 -4.26 3.68
C LEU A 30 2.02 -4.72 3.05
N PHE A 31 1.45 -5.81 3.54
CA PHE A 31 0.14 -6.29 3.08
C PHE A 31 -0.99 -5.33 3.47
N GLU A 32 -0.97 -4.79 4.70
CA GLU A 32 -1.89 -3.71 5.11
C GLU A 32 -1.79 -2.52 4.15
N ILE A 33 -0.58 -1.99 3.94
CA ILE A 33 -0.35 -0.82 3.07
C ILE A 33 -0.85 -1.09 1.65
N LEU A 34 -0.49 -2.23 1.06
CA LEU A 34 -0.93 -2.60 -0.29
C LEU A 34 -2.46 -2.65 -0.39
N THR A 35 -3.12 -3.24 0.62
CA THR A 35 -4.58 -3.32 0.67
C THR A 35 -5.21 -1.94 0.76
N LEU A 36 -4.69 -1.06 1.61
CA LEU A 36 -5.20 0.31 1.75
C LEU A 36 -5.07 1.10 0.44
N GLU A 37 -3.97 0.92 -0.30
CA GLU A 37 -3.78 1.56 -1.62
C GLU A 37 -4.76 1.01 -2.67
N VAL A 38 -5.02 -0.30 -2.67
CA VAL A 38 -6.06 -0.91 -3.51
C VAL A 38 -7.44 -0.32 -3.17
N MET A 39 -7.75 -0.18 -1.87
CA MET A 39 -9.03 0.36 -1.41
C MET A 39 -9.19 1.84 -1.74
N GLN A 40 -8.10 2.60 -1.84
CA GLN A 40 -8.12 4.02 -2.17
C GLN A 40 -8.56 4.30 -3.60
N ALA A 41 -8.40 3.41 -4.55
CA ALA A 41 -8.70 3.68 -5.96
C ALA A 41 -10.09 4.32 -6.12
N GLY A 42 -10.13 5.56 -6.62
CA GLY A 42 -11.34 6.38 -6.77
C GLY A 42 -11.82 7.11 -5.51
N LEU A 43 -11.05 7.07 -4.41
CA LEU A 43 -11.40 7.68 -3.13
C LEU A 43 -10.25 8.57 -2.61
N SER A 44 -10.54 9.40 -1.59
CA SER A 44 -9.50 10.17 -0.90
C SER A 44 -8.73 9.31 0.12
N TRP A 45 -7.45 9.62 0.31
CA TRP A 45 -6.63 8.95 1.31
C TRP A 45 -7.17 9.13 2.72
N SER A 46 -7.64 10.34 3.07
CA SER A 46 -8.30 10.62 4.34
C SER A 46 -9.50 9.70 4.61
N THR A 47 -10.26 9.33 3.58
CA THR A 47 -11.37 8.36 3.71
C THR A 47 -10.84 6.98 4.10
N ILE A 48 -9.73 6.55 3.51
CA ILE A 48 -9.09 5.27 3.82
C ILE A 48 -8.53 5.25 5.24
N LEU A 49 -7.81 6.31 5.64
CA LEU A 49 -7.26 6.43 6.99
C LEU A 49 -8.35 6.38 8.08
N LYS A 50 -9.48 7.06 7.86
CA LYS A 50 -10.63 7.01 8.79
C LYS A 50 -11.21 5.61 8.95
N LYS A 51 -11.08 4.75 7.95
CA LYS A 51 -11.58 3.37 7.96
C LYS A 51 -10.51 2.33 8.29
N ARG A 52 -9.28 2.75 8.56
CA ARG A 52 -8.12 1.85 8.73
C ARG A 52 -8.34 0.81 9.83
N GLU A 53 -8.87 1.22 10.99
CA GLU A 53 -9.17 0.29 12.09
C GLU A 53 -10.27 -0.71 11.68
N GLY A 54 -11.29 -0.25 10.96
CA GLY A 54 -12.30 -1.13 10.40
C GLY A 54 -11.73 -2.16 9.42
N PHE A 55 -10.74 -1.79 8.61
CA PHE A 55 -10.02 -2.73 7.76
C PHE A 55 -9.22 -3.74 8.58
N ARG A 56 -8.48 -3.31 9.61
CA ARG A 56 -7.74 -4.20 10.49
C ARG A 56 -8.63 -5.22 11.16
N GLU A 57 -9.73 -4.80 11.76
CA GLU A 57 -10.72 -5.69 12.37
C GLU A 57 -11.30 -6.68 11.36
N SER A 58 -11.61 -6.22 10.14
CA SER A 58 -12.28 -7.00 9.11
C SER A 58 -11.38 -7.99 8.39
N PHE A 59 -10.10 -7.70 8.30
CA PHE A 59 -9.09 -8.51 7.62
C PHE A 59 -8.10 -9.17 8.59
N GLU A 60 -8.57 -9.59 9.78
CA GLU A 60 -7.77 -10.38 10.74
C GLU A 60 -6.43 -9.73 11.08
N GLN A 61 -6.41 -8.41 11.32
CA GLN A 61 -5.19 -7.61 11.54
C GLN A 61 -4.17 -7.73 10.41
N PHE A 62 -4.65 -8.05 9.21
CA PHE A 62 -3.82 -8.32 8.03
C PHE A 62 -2.86 -9.50 8.17
N GLU A 63 -3.21 -10.49 9.01
CA GLU A 63 -2.52 -11.79 9.02
C GLU A 63 -2.72 -12.46 7.65
N ILE A 64 -1.66 -12.48 6.85
CA ILE A 64 -1.69 -12.87 5.44
C ILE A 64 -2.28 -14.27 5.26
N HIS A 65 -1.86 -15.24 6.09
CA HIS A 65 -2.36 -16.60 6.03
C HIS A 65 -3.87 -16.66 6.29
N LYS A 66 -4.38 -15.96 7.30
CA LYS A 66 -5.82 -15.94 7.62
C LYS A 66 -6.64 -15.33 6.50
N VAL A 67 -6.21 -14.17 5.98
CA VAL A 67 -6.92 -13.50 4.88
C VAL A 67 -6.93 -14.37 3.62
N SER A 68 -5.85 -15.08 3.33
CA SER A 68 -5.76 -15.98 2.18
C SER A 68 -6.80 -17.12 2.21
N GLN A 69 -7.31 -17.46 3.40
CA GLN A 69 -8.31 -18.52 3.61
C GLN A 69 -9.75 -18.00 3.58
N PHE A 70 -9.98 -16.72 3.38
CA PHE A 70 -11.33 -16.16 3.32
C PHE A 70 -12.14 -16.81 2.21
N THR A 71 -13.38 -17.17 2.56
CA THR A 71 -14.34 -17.85 1.69
C THR A 71 -15.29 -16.84 1.03
N LYS A 72 -16.19 -17.34 0.18
CA LYS A 72 -17.26 -16.52 -0.40
C LYS A 72 -18.18 -15.95 0.68
N GLU A 73 -18.44 -16.69 1.74
CA GLU A 73 -19.27 -16.25 2.88
C GLU A 73 -18.60 -15.07 3.60
N ASN A 74 -17.27 -15.10 3.76
CA ASN A 74 -16.51 -13.97 4.30
C ASN A 74 -16.66 -12.72 3.42
N VAL A 75 -16.60 -12.87 2.09
CA VAL A 75 -16.81 -11.75 1.15
C VAL A 75 -18.19 -11.16 1.30
N GLU A 76 -19.27 -11.99 1.37
CA GLU A 76 -20.63 -11.51 1.56
C GLU A 76 -20.80 -10.76 2.89
N THR A 77 -20.18 -11.26 3.96
CA THR A 77 -20.18 -10.58 5.27
C THR A 77 -19.47 -9.22 5.20
N LEU A 78 -18.30 -9.17 4.57
CA LEU A 78 -17.53 -7.93 4.40
C LEU A 78 -18.29 -6.88 3.58
N LEU A 79 -19.08 -7.30 2.60
CA LEU A 79 -19.90 -6.38 1.80
C LEU A 79 -21.04 -5.71 2.61
N GLN A 80 -21.39 -6.24 3.78
CA GLN A 80 -22.36 -5.64 4.69
C GLN A 80 -21.70 -4.74 5.75
N ASN A 81 -20.37 -4.77 5.86
CA ASN A 81 -19.65 -4.04 6.89
C ASN A 81 -19.40 -2.57 6.49
N SER A 82 -20.10 -1.64 7.13
CA SER A 82 -19.94 -0.20 6.87
C SER A 82 -18.60 0.40 7.35
N LYS A 83 -17.82 -0.34 8.15
CA LYS A 83 -16.50 0.10 8.62
C LYS A 83 -15.45 0.08 7.53
N ILE A 84 -15.69 -0.61 6.39
CA ILE A 84 -14.76 -0.73 5.27
C ILE A 84 -15.35 -0.18 3.97
N ILE A 85 -14.55 -0.20 2.90
CA ILE A 85 -15.03 0.06 1.54
C ILE A 85 -15.71 -1.20 1.03
N ARG A 86 -17.04 -1.13 0.83
CA ARG A 86 -17.89 -2.26 0.40
C ARG A 86 -17.84 -2.44 -1.12
N HIS A 87 -16.72 -2.89 -1.63
CA HIS A 87 -16.48 -3.09 -3.06
C HIS A 87 -15.97 -4.51 -3.30
N ARG A 88 -16.82 -5.36 -3.91
CA ARG A 88 -16.56 -6.80 -4.11
C ARG A 88 -15.20 -7.07 -4.74
N GLN A 89 -14.90 -6.45 -5.86
CA GLN A 89 -13.65 -6.70 -6.58
C GLN A 89 -12.40 -6.31 -5.77
N LYS A 90 -12.47 -5.25 -4.94
CA LYS A 90 -11.36 -4.86 -4.05
C LYS A 90 -11.19 -5.86 -2.90
N ILE A 91 -12.29 -6.36 -2.34
CA ILE A 91 -12.27 -7.39 -1.29
C ILE A 91 -11.67 -8.69 -1.83
N GLU A 92 -12.16 -9.15 -2.98
CA GLU A 92 -11.65 -10.37 -3.65
C GLU A 92 -10.18 -10.21 -4.06
N ALA A 93 -9.79 -9.02 -4.53
CA ALA A 93 -8.39 -8.70 -4.84
C ALA A 93 -7.50 -8.80 -3.59
N THR A 94 -7.96 -8.33 -2.43
CA THR A 94 -7.22 -8.43 -1.16
C THR A 94 -6.95 -9.88 -0.80
N ILE A 95 -7.95 -10.75 -0.93
CA ILE A 95 -7.80 -12.19 -0.68
C ILE A 95 -6.82 -12.83 -1.66
N GLN A 96 -6.95 -12.51 -2.94
CA GLN A 96 -6.04 -13.02 -3.98
C GLN A 96 -4.60 -12.55 -3.77
N ASN A 97 -4.42 -11.27 -3.42
CA ASN A 97 -3.10 -10.70 -3.16
C ASN A 97 -2.45 -11.36 -1.93
N ALA A 98 -3.21 -11.69 -0.88
CA ALA A 98 -2.70 -12.48 0.25
C ALA A 98 -2.15 -13.84 -0.19
N LYS A 99 -2.85 -14.54 -1.09
CA LYS A 99 -2.39 -15.84 -1.63
C LYS A 99 -1.08 -15.70 -2.41
N ILE A 100 -0.95 -14.65 -3.21
CA ILE A 100 0.29 -14.39 -3.95
C ILE A 100 1.44 -14.05 -3.01
N ILE A 101 1.19 -13.24 -1.98
CA ILE A 101 2.21 -12.90 -0.98
C ILE A 101 2.71 -14.16 -0.26
N LEU A 102 1.83 -15.11 0.11
CA LEU A 102 2.25 -16.40 0.69
C LEU A 102 3.16 -17.19 -0.26
N GLN A 103 2.87 -17.19 -1.56
CA GLN A 103 3.73 -17.85 -2.56
C GLN A 103 5.11 -17.18 -2.61
N LEU A 104 5.15 -15.84 -2.57
CA LEU A 104 6.40 -15.08 -2.55
C LEU A 104 7.21 -15.33 -1.26
N GLN A 105 6.55 -15.40 -0.10
CA GLN A 105 7.19 -15.78 1.16
C GLN A 105 7.84 -17.16 1.08
N ASN A 106 7.16 -18.13 0.49
CA ASN A 106 7.71 -19.49 0.31
C ASN A 106 8.89 -19.51 -0.67
N GLN A 107 8.87 -18.67 -1.69
CA GLN A 107 9.90 -18.64 -2.74
C GLN A 107 11.13 -17.80 -2.35
N TYR A 108 10.93 -16.67 -1.68
CA TYR A 108 11.97 -15.67 -1.38
C TYR A 108 12.29 -15.54 0.10
N GLY A 109 11.61 -16.29 0.99
CA GLY A 109 11.73 -16.18 2.43
C GLY A 109 10.79 -15.15 3.07
N SER A 110 10.52 -14.05 2.37
CA SER A 110 9.56 -13.02 2.81
C SER A 110 9.07 -12.18 1.61
N PHE A 111 7.96 -11.48 1.81
CA PHE A 111 7.46 -10.54 0.81
C PHE A 111 8.35 -9.29 0.72
N HIS A 112 8.84 -8.82 1.87
CA HIS A 112 9.73 -7.66 1.88
C HIS A 112 11.06 -7.96 1.17
N GLU A 113 11.63 -9.16 1.32
CA GLU A 113 12.86 -9.56 0.60
C GLU A 113 12.62 -9.54 -0.91
N PHE A 114 11.53 -10.15 -1.38
CA PHE A 114 11.14 -10.08 -2.79
C PHE A 114 11.02 -8.64 -3.28
N LEU A 115 10.32 -7.80 -2.52
CA LEU A 115 10.04 -6.43 -2.93
C LEU A 115 11.31 -5.56 -2.94
N TRP A 116 12.07 -5.56 -1.84
CA TRP A 116 13.29 -4.76 -1.71
C TRP A 116 14.41 -5.21 -2.65
N SER A 117 14.49 -6.50 -2.99
CA SER A 117 15.48 -7.00 -3.98
C SER A 117 15.30 -6.37 -5.37
N LYS A 118 14.11 -5.91 -5.73
CA LYS A 118 13.85 -5.20 -6.99
C LYS A 118 14.50 -3.81 -7.05
N PHE A 119 14.94 -3.30 -5.91
CA PHE A 119 15.55 -1.97 -5.74
C PHE A 119 16.96 -2.06 -5.13
N GLU A 120 17.60 -3.22 -5.24
CA GLU A 120 18.95 -3.45 -4.69
C GLU A 120 19.02 -3.11 -3.18
N HIS A 121 17.92 -3.35 -2.45
CA HIS A 121 17.76 -3.04 -1.01
C HIS A 121 18.05 -1.59 -0.64
N THR A 122 17.92 -0.67 -1.60
CA THR A 122 18.19 0.75 -1.42
C THR A 122 16.95 1.58 -1.79
N PRO A 123 16.49 2.49 -0.92
CA PRO A 123 15.37 3.37 -1.25
C PRO A 123 15.75 4.37 -2.34
N ILE A 124 14.79 4.69 -3.19
CA ILE A 124 14.90 5.79 -4.16
C ILE A 124 14.50 7.08 -3.44
N ILE A 125 15.43 7.99 -3.28
CA ILE A 125 15.18 9.31 -2.69
C ILE A 125 15.13 10.33 -3.81
N ASN A 126 13.93 10.81 -4.11
CA ASN A 126 13.73 11.84 -5.12
C ASN A 126 13.86 13.25 -4.54
N HIS A 127 14.11 14.22 -5.39
CA HIS A 127 14.25 15.63 -5.04
C HIS A 127 13.17 16.45 -5.74
N TRP A 128 12.18 16.89 -4.98
CA TRP A 128 11.05 17.67 -5.49
C TRP A 128 10.93 18.98 -4.71
N GLU A 129 10.76 20.07 -5.42
CA GLU A 129 10.46 21.37 -4.80
C GLU A 129 8.96 21.54 -4.56
N ARG A 130 8.12 20.95 -5.43
CA ARG A 130 6.67 21.10 -5.41
C ARG A 130 5.97 19.77 -5.64
N MET A 131 4.83 19.57 -4.98
CA MET A 131 4.02 18.36 -5.14
C MET A 131 3.55 18.11 -6.59
N ALA A 132 3.40 19.15 -7.40
CA ALA A 132 3.03 19.01 -8.81
C ALA A 132 4.12 18.33 -9.67
N GLU A 133 5.33 18.22 -9.17
CA GLU A 133 6.45 17.56 -9.84
C GLU A 133 6.49 16.05 -9.55
N VAL A 134 5.84 15.61 -8.48
CA VAL A 134 5.78 14.20 -8.10
C VAL A 134 4.92 13.45 -9.12
N PRO A 135 5.48 12.44 -9.82
CA PRO A 135 4.73 11.70 -10.81
C PRO A 135 3.70 10.76 -10.16
N SER A 136 2.68 10.38 -10.89
CA SER A 136 1.73 9.34 -10.47
C SER A 136 2.19 7.93 -10.82
N SER A 137 3.18 7.79 -11.70
CA SER A 137 3.85 6.55 -12.09
C SER A 137 5.16 6.85 -12.80
N THR A 138 6.02 5.85 -12.93
CA THR A 138 7.29 5.93 -13.67
C THR A 138 7.42 4.70 -14.58
N PRO A 139 8.30 4.74 -15.60
CA PRO A 139 8.58 3.53 -16.41
C PRO A 139 8.96 2.31 -15.58
N LEU A 140 9.70 2.51 -14.48
CA LEU A 140 10.05 1.44 -13.53
C LEU A 140 8.81 0.83 -12.88
N THR A 141 7.90 1.66 -12.37
CA THR A 141 6.66 1.17 -11.73
C THR A 141 5.69 0.56 -12.74
N GLU A 142 5.67 1.03 -13.97
CA GLU A 142 4.88 0.43 -15.05
C GLU A 142 5.38 -0.98 -15.40
N GLN A 143 6.70 -1.16 -15.46
CA GLN A 143 7.30 -2.47 -15.67
C GLN A 143 7.03 -3.41 -14.51
N LEU A 144 7.25 -2.96 -13.28
CA LEU A 144 6.99 -3.74 -12.07
C LEU A 144 5.49 -4.11 -11.95
N CYS A 145 4.60 -3.22 -12.36
CA CYS A 145 3.16 -3.50 -12.42
C CYS A 145 2.84 -4.66 -13.37
N LYS A 146 3.51 -4.75 -14.52
CA LYS A 146 3.36 -5.89 -15.45
C LYS A 146 3.83 -7.19 -14.80
N GLU A 147 4.92 -7.16 -14.05
CA GLU A 147 5.41 -8.33 -13.30
C GLU A 147 4.41 -8.77 -12.23
N PHE A 148 3.89 -7.83 -11.43
CA PHE A 148 2.88 -8.10 -10.41
C PHE A 148 1.61 -8.73 -11.00
N LYS A 149 1.15 -8.21 -12.14
CA LYS A 149 -0.01 -8.78 -12.85
C LYS A 149 0.25 -10.21 -13.34
N LYS A 150 1.44 -10.48 -13.86
CA LYS A 150 1.83 -11.85 -14.29
C LYS A 150 1.89 -12.83 -13.10
N MET A 151 2.28 -12.37 -11.92
CA MET A 151 2.25 -13.18 -10.69
C MET A 151 0.85 -13.43 -10.16
N GLY A 152 -0.15 -12.71 -10.65
CA GLY A 152 -1.55 -12.88 -10.26
C GLY A 152 -2.08 -11.85 -9.26
N PHE A 153 -1.32 -10.81 -8.92
CA PHE A 153 -1.85 -9.68 -8.15
C PHE A 153 -3.04 -9.04 -8.87
N LYS A 154 -4.04 -8.64 -8.10
CA LYS A 154 -5.28 -8.06 -8.59
C LYS A 154 -5.46 -6.62 -8.12
N PHE A 155 -6.16 -5.84 -8.95
CA PHE A 155 -6.54 -4.46 -8.67
C PHE A 155 -5.33 -3.52 -8.43
N ILE A 156 -4.18 -3.83 -9.03
CA ILE A 156 -2.95 -3.04 -8.94
C ILE A 156 -2.63 -2.48 -10.32
N GLY A 157 -2.85 -1.17 -10.47
CA GLY A 157 -2.38 -0.40 -11.63
C GLY A 157 -1.05 0.31 -11.34
N PRO A 158 -0.42 0.97 -12.33
CA PRO A 158 0.84 1.67 -12.13
C PRO A 158 0.78 2.76 -11.05
N THR A 159 -0.31 3.52 -10.99
CA THR A 159 -0.53 4.56 -9.97
C THR A 159 -0.67 3.95 -8.56
N THR A 160 -1.46 2.90 -8.41
CA THR A 160 -1.60 2.19 -7.13
C THR A 160 -0.27 1.62 -6.67
N LEU A 161 0.49 1.02 -7.58
CA LEU A 161 1.80 0.46 -7.25
C LEU A 161 2.79 1.56 -6.86
N TYR A 162 2.80 2.69 -7.58
CA TYR A 162 3.66 3.82 -7.23
C TYR A 162 3.35 4.34 -5.82
N SER A 163 2.07 4.54 -5.49
CA SER A 163 1.64 4.95 -4.15
C SER A 163 2.02 3.93 -3.07
N PHE A 164 1.91 2.64 -3.38
CA PHE A 164 2.37 1.58 -2.48
C PHE A 164 3.88 1.65 -2.22
N LEU A 165 4.70 1.92 -3.24
CA LEU A 165 6.15 2.07 -3.09
C LEU A 165 6.51 3.31 -2.27
N GLN A 166 5.76 4.40 -2.41
CA GLN A 166 5.90 5.58 -1.54
C GLN A 166 5.54 5.26 -0.09
N ALA A 167 4.39 4.63 0.12
CA ALA A 167 3.89 4.28 1.45
C ALA A 167 4.77 3.26 2.19
N SER A 168 5.45 2.37 1.44
CA SER A 168 6.39 1.39 1.98
C SER A 168 7.82 1.91 2.18
N GLY A 169 8.08 3.16 1.82
CA GLY A 169 9.39 3.81 1.94
C GLY A 169 10.44 3.33 0.93
N ILE A 170 10.03 2.58 -0.09
CA ILE A 170 10.91 2.24 -1.21
C ILE A 170 11.17 3.47 -2.07
N ILE A 171 10.16 4.32 -2.24
CA ILE A 171 10.29 5.64 -2.86
C ILE A 171 10.03 6.70 -1.80
N ASN A 172 10.99 7.58 -1.59
CA ASN A 172 10.83 8.74 -0.72
C ASN A 172 10.60 9.99 -1.59
N ASP A 173 9.35 10.42 -1.62
CA ASP A 173 8.88 11.59 -2.37
C ASP A 173 8.49 12.78 -1.47
N HIS A 174 8.98 12.79 -0.24
CA HIS A 174 8.90 14.01 0.56
C HIS A 174 9.58 15.17 -0.18
N LEU A 175 8.96 16.34 -0.15
CA LEU A 175 9.56 17.56 -0.73
C LEU A 175 10.88 17.87 -0.03
N ASP A 176 11.81 18.51 -0.72
CA ASP A 176 13.11 18.90 -0.15
C ASP A 176 12.97 19.82 1.05
N SER A 177 11.90 20.63 1.09
CA SER A 177 11.57 21.49 2.22
C SER A 177 10.86 20.75 3.38
N CYS A 178 10.53 19.46 3.23
CA CYS A 178 9.82 18.71 4.25
C CYS A 178 10.78 18.18 5.33
N PRO A 179 10.55 18.49 6.63
CA PRO A 179 11.45 18.06 7.71
C PRO A 179 11.43 16.54 7.95
N PHE A 180 10.48 15.82 7.35
CA PHE A 180 10.33 14.37 7.49
C PHE A 180 11.05 13.56 6.39
N LYS A 181 11.67 14.24 5.43
CA LYS A 181 12.37 13.61 4.31
C LYS A 181 13.55 12.73 4.72
N HIS A 182 14.22 13.05 5.80
CA HIS A 182 15.45 12.40 6.26
C HIS A 182 15.29 11.69 7.60
N LYS A 183 14.12 11.12 7.85
CA LYS A 183 13.85 10.30 9.03
C LYS A 183 14.33 8.88 8.86
#